data_e672518d2ade35b3cc2e1854b897e0d5
#
_entry.id   e672518d2ade35b3cc2e1854b897e0d5
#
_cell.length_a   1.000
_cell.length_b   1.000
_cell.length_c   1.000
_cell.angle_alpha   90.00
_cell.angle_beta   90.00
_cell.angle_gamma   90.00
#
_symmetry.space_group_name_H-M   'P 1'
#
loop_
_entity.id
_entity.type
_entity.pdbx_description
1 polymer ?
#
loop_
_entity_poly.entity_id
_entity_poly.type
_entity_poly.pdbx_seq_one_letter_code
_entity_poly.pdbx_strand_id
1 'polypeptide(L)'
;MAWFKKERKPRPAQRERLEIPADAWEKCGECGHLDLKAKFQKNLNVCPECGRHRRFLAEEYIDLLTDDGSWEDLFENLRSVDTLGFEGYRGRIEASEKKAGRMDAIYTGAAEIEGMPYHLGVMNFAFMGGSMGSVV
;
A
#
# COMPACT_ATOMS: atom_id res chain seq x y z
N MET A 1 67.11 22.25 4.60
CA MET A 1 66.16 22.35 3.47
C MET A 1 65.05 21.31 3.67
N ALA A 2 63.89 21.71 4.15
CA ALA A 2 62.74 20.83 4.39
C ALA A 2 61.67 21.16 3.38
N TRP A 3 61.77 20.55 2.22
CA TRP A 3 60.87 20.81 1.08
C TRP A 3 59.92 19.60 0.93
N PHE A 4 58.68 19.65 1.35
CA PHE A 4 57.55 18.70 1.34
C PHE A 4 57.06 18.32 2.74
N LYS A 5 56.54 19.29 3.48
CA LYS A 5 55.49 18.98 4.47
C LYS A 5 54.15 19.03 3.75
N LYS A 6 53.63 17.87 3.34
CA LYS A 6 52.28 17.72 2.83
C LYS A 6 51.31 17.89 4.00
N GLU A 7 50.67 19.05 4.12
CA GLU A 7 49.56 19.24 5.07
C GLU A 7 48.45 18.25 4.73
N ARG A 8 48.23 17.27 5.62
CA ARG A 8 47.13 16.34 5.51
C ARG A 8 45.86 17.12 5.87
N LYS A 9 45.07 17.47 4.85
CA LYS A 9 43.69 17.97 5.10
C LYS A 9 42.96 16.94 5.98
N PRO A 10 42.25 17.40 7.03
CA PRO A 10 41.47 16.47 7.85
C PRO A 10 40.49 15.72 6.93
N ARG A 11 40.42 14.40 7.09
CA ARG A 11 39.42 13.58 6.41
C ARG A 11 38.05 14.11 6.80
N PRO A 12 37.15 14.37 5.82
CA PRO A 12 35.78 14.71 6.14
C PRO A 12 35.20 13.62 7.06
N ALA A 13 34.47 14.05 8.10
CA ALA A 13 33.84 13.14 9.04
C ALA A 13 33.14 12.02 8.28
N GLN A 14 33.33 10.78 8.73
CA GLN A 14 32.65 9.62 8.18
C GLN A 14 31.15 9.93 8.14
N ARG A 15 30.59 10.04 6.92
CA ARG A 15 29.15 10.08 6.76
C ARG A 15 28.60 8.83 7.44
N GLU A 16 27.74 9.01 8.42
CA GLU A 16 26.98 7.90 9.01
C GLU A 16 26.43 7.05 7.85
N ARG A 17 26.81 5.77 7.85
CA ARG A 17 26.23 4.83 6.91
C ARG A 17 24.78 4.70 7.28
N LEU A 18 23.90 5.20 6.40
CA LEU A 18 22.48 4.91 6.50
C LEU A 18 22.30 3.39 6.46
N GLU A 19 21.85 2.82 7.56
CA GLU A 19 21.43 1.42 7.60
C GLU A 19 20.14 1.31 6.80
N ILE A 20 20.25 0.72 5.61
CA ILE A 20 19.08 0.45 4.78
C ILE A 20 18.45 -0.84 5.30
N PRO A 21 17.21 -0.83 5.82
CA PRO A 21 16.54 -2.03 6.29
C PRO A 21 16.50 -3.12 5.20
N ALA A 22 16.57 -4.38 5.58
CA ALA A 22 16.59 -5.50 4.65
C ALA A 22 15.29 -5.60 3.83
N ASP A 23 14.17 -5.11 4.38
CA ASP A 23 12.85 -5.05 3.75
C ASP A 23 12.65 -3.84 2.82
N ALA A 24 13.66 -2.97 2.71
CA ALA A 24 13.61 -1.81 1.79
C ALA A 24 13.72 -2.21 0.32
N TRP A 25 14.19 -3.43 0.03
CA TRP A 25 14.37 -3.93 -1.33
C TRP A 25 13.23 -4.84 -1.75
N GLU A 26 12.83 -4.73 -2.99
CA GLU A 26 11.77 -5.54 -3.54
C GLU A 26 12.10 -6.03 -4.96
N LYS A 27 11.71 -7.27 -5.25
CA LYS A 27 11.98 -7.95 -6.51
C LYS A 27 10.71 -8.07 -7.36
N CYS A 28 10.82 -7.71 -8.64
CA CYS A 28 9.74 -7.98 -9.60
C CYS A 28 9.56 -9.48 -9.79
N GLY A 29 8.34 -9.97 -9.61
CA GLY A 29 8.02 -11.39 -9.77
C GLY A 29 8.07 -11.89 -11.20
N GLU A 30 8.11 -11.00 -12.21
CA GLU A 30 8.16 -11.36 -13.64
C GLU A 30 9.58 -11.37 -14.17
N CYS A 31 10.25 -10.22 -14.16
CA CYS A 31 11.58 -10.08 -14.78
C CYS A 31 12.74 -10.21 -13.79
N GLY A 32 12.46 -10.32 -12.50
CA GLY A 32 13.49 -10.44 -11.46
C GLY A 32 14.21 -9.12 -11.14
N HIS A 33 13.82 -7.98 -11.73
CA HIS A 33 14.38 -6.67 -11.42
C HIS A 33 14.26 -6.37 -9.92
N LEU A 34 15.37 -5.93 -9.31
CA LEU A 34 15.47 -5.62 -7.89
C LEU A 34 15.66 -4.12 -7.72
N ASP A 35 14.77 -3.46 -7.01
CA ASP A 35 14.91 -2.04 -6.68
C ASP A 35 14.31 -1.73 -5.30
N LEU A 36 14.48 -0.49 -4.84
CA LEU A 36 13.89 -0.05 -3.58
C LEU A 36 12.36 -0.06 -3.68
N LYS A 37 11.70 -0.55 -2.64
CA LYS A 37 10.23 -0.53 -2.52
C LYS A 37 9.64 0.86 -2.76
N ALA A 38 10.29 1.91 -2.22
CA ALA A 38 9.89 3.29 -2.43
C ALA A 38 9.93 3.74 -3.91
N LYS A 39 10.82 3.17 -4.72
CA LYS A 39 10.85 3.47 -6.16
C LYS A 39 9.70 2.81 -6.91
N PHE A 40 9.36 1.57 -6.57
CA PHE A 40 8.16 0.93 -7.11
C PHE A 40 6.90 1.73 -6.76
N GLN A 41 6.74 2.14 -5.51
CA GLN A 41 5.61 2.97 -5.06
C GLN A 41 5.55 4.30 -5.81
N LYS A 42 6.68 4.99 -5.97
CA LYS A 42 6.75 6.25 -6.73
C LYS A 42 6.39 6.06 -8.21
N ASN A 43 6.63 4.88 -8.78
CA ASN A 43 6.24 4.50 -10.14
C ASN A 43 4.87 3.79 -10.18
N LEU A 44 3.97 4.12 -9.26
CA LEU A 44 2.62 3.55 -9.17
C LEU A 44 2.61 2.02 -9.14
N ASN A 45 3.57 1.42 -8.44
CA ASN A 45 3.77 -0.03 -8.36
C ASN A 45 3.96 -0.73 -9.72
N VAL A 46 4.38 0.00 -10.76
CA VAL A 46 4.72 -0.55 -12.08
C VAL A 46 6.22 -0.83 -12.16
N CYS A 47 6.59 -2.00 -12.62
CA CYS A 47 8.00 -2.33 -12.82
C CYS A 47 8.61 -1.50 -13.95
N PRO A 48 9.71 -0.76 -13.71
CA PRO A 48 10.32 0.09 -14.73
C PRO A 48 10.94 -0.71 -15.90
N GLU A 49 11.32 -1.98 -15.67
CA GLU A 49 11.97 -2.80 -16.67
C GLU A 49 10.98 -3.53 -17.60
N CYS A 50 9.93 -4.15 -17.03
CA CYS A 50 9.02 -4.99 -17.81
C CYS A 50 7.59 -4.45 -17.89
N GLY A 51 7.28 -3.33 -17.25
CA GLY A 51 5.93 -2.74 -17.24
C GLY A 51 4.90 -3.54 -16.46
N ARG A 52 5.31 -4.59 -15.71
CA ARG A 52 4.36 -5.35 -14.90
C ARG A 52 3.77 -4.50 -13.80
N HIS A 53 2.44 -4.44 -13.75
CA HIS A 53 1.70 -3.85 -12.65
C HIS A 53 1.68 -4.80 -11.45
N ARG A 54 1.98 -4.27 -10.28
CA ARG A 54 1.88 -4.96 -9.01
C ARG A 54 0.55 -4.59 -8.36
N ARG A 55 0.12 -5.41 -7.40
CA ARG A 55 -1.11 -5.09 -6.67
C ARG A 55 -0.95 -3.83 -5.85
N PHE A 56 -1.94 -2.97 -5.96
CA PHE A 56 -2.22 -1.88 -5.02
C PHE A 56 -3.12 -2.40 -3.91
N LEU A 57 -2.89 -1.95 -2.70
CA LEU A 57 -3.85 -2.10 -1.61
C LEU A 57 -4.99 -1.09 -1.80
N ALA A 58 -6.13 -1.34 -1.18
CA ALA A 58 -7.27 -0.43 -1.28
C ALA A 58 -6.94 0.97 -0.72
N GLU A 59 -6.21 1.01 0.39
CA GLU A 59 -5.72 2.24 1.01
C GLU A 59 -4.79 3.02 0.08
N GLU A 60 -3.90 2.35 -0.63
CA GLU A 60 -3.01 2.99 -1.61
C GLU A 60 -3.77 3.63 -2.78
N TYR A 61 -4.92 3.05 -3.17
CA TYR A 61 -5.82 3.66 -4.15
C TYR A 61 -6.54 4.89 -3.60
N ILE A 62 -6.97 4.85 -2.34
CA ILE A 62 -7.58 5.99 -1.68
C ILE A 62 -6.56 7.14 -1.65
N ASP A 63 -5.37 6.90 -1.11
CA ASP A 63 -4.30 7.91 -1.04
C ASP A 63 -3.89 8.48 -2.41
N LEU A 64 -3.99 7.67 -3.48
CA LEU A 64 -3.65 8.10 -4.84
C LEU A 64 -4.72 8.96 -5.49
N LEU A 65 -6.00 8.71 -5.18
CA LEU A 65 -7.14 9.28 -5.88
C LEU A 65 -7.82 10.43 -5.13
N THR A 66 -7.46 10.66 -3.87
CA THR A 66 -8.07 11.70 -3.03
C THR A 66 -7.05 12.75 -2.63
N ASP A 67 -7.51 13.96 -2.38
CA ASP A 67 -6.70 15.02 -1.82
C ASP A 67 -6.28 14.67 -0.38
N ASP A 68 -5.08 15.07 0.03
CA ASP A 68 -4.51 14.76 1.34
C ASP A 68 -5.47 15.11 2.48
N GLY A 69 -5.86 14.09 3.26
CA GLY A 69 -6.71 14.24 4.44
C GLY A 69 -8.20 14.50 4.13
N SER A 70 -8.62 14.41 2.88
CA SER A 70 -10.03 14.64 2.49
C SER A 70 -10.92 13.39 2.66
N TRP A 71 -10.33 12.20 2.84
CA TRP A 71 -11.08 10.95 2.95
C TRP A 71 -11.88 10.88 4.25
N GLU A 72 -13.17 10.62 4.15
CA GLU A 72 -14.09 10.33 5.24
C GLU A 72 -14.80 9.00 4.99
N ASP A 73 -14.57 8.01 5.86
CA ASP A 73 -15.18 6.69 5.73
C ASP A 73 -16.70 6.76 5.88
N LEU A 74 -17.40 6.11 4.95
CA LEU A 74 -18.85 5.91 5.01
C LEU A 74 -19.16 4.43 5.17
N PHE A 75 -20.19 4.11 5.97
CA PHE A 75 -20.71 2.74 6.12
C PHE A 75 -19.71 1.71 6.65
N GLU A 76 -18.66 2.14 7.34
CA GLU A 76 -17.60 1.26 7.88
C GLU A 76 -18.12 0.14 8.80
N ASN A 77 -19.31 0.34 9.41
CA ASN A 77 -19.93 -0.59 10.34
C ASN A 77 -20.85 -1.62 9.67
N LEU A 78 -21.02 -1.55 8.35
CA LEU A 78 -21.81 -2.55 7.63
C LEU A 78 -21.04 -3.87 7.54
N ARG A 79 -21.75 -4.95 7.88
CA ARG A 79 -21.17 -6.28 7.98
C ARG A 79 -22.03 -7.31 7.27
N SER A 80 -21.39 -8.16 6.50
CA SER A 80 -22.04 -9.33 5.91
C SER A 80 -22.53 -10.29 7.00
N VAL A 81 -23.74 -10.80 6.84
CA VAL A 81 -24.35 -11.76 7.77
C VAL A 81 -24.69 -13.07 7.04
N ASP A 82 -24.57 -14.17 7.76
CA ASP A 82 -24.96 -15.49 7.27
C ASP A 82 -26.46 -15.71 7.48
N THR A 83 -27.26 -15.26 6.52
CA THR A 83 -28.72 -15.41 6.57
C THR A 83 -29.20 -16.82 6.27
N LEU A 84 -28.37 -17.63 5.60
CA LEU A 84 -28.70 -19.00 5.23
C LEU A 84 -28.22 -20.05 6.24
N GLY A 85 -27.38 -19.65 7.22
CA GLY A 85 -26.81 -20.56 8.20
C GLY A 85 -25.87 -21.57 7.56
N PHE A 86 -25.10 -21.18 6.53
CA PHE A 86 -24.23 -22.08 5.79
C PHE A 86 -23.05 -22.55 6.65
N GLU A 87 -22.83 -23.86 6.66
CA GLU A 87 -21.78 -24.46 7.50
C GLU A 87 -20.40 -23.86 7.23
N GLY A 88 -19.73 -23.39 8.27
CA GLY A 88 -18.38 -22.79 8.18
C GLY A 88 -18.31 -21.38 7.57
N TYR A 89 -19.42 -20.80 7.07
CA TYR A 89 -19.41 -19.49 6.43
C TYR A 89 -19.08 -18.36 7.40
N ARG A 90 -19.65 -18.39 8.61
CA ARG A 90 -19.36 -17.41 9.66
C ARG A 90 -17.86 -17.37 10.00
N GLY A 91 -17.22 -18.54 10.16
CA GLY A 91 -15.78 -18.61 10.41
C GLY A 91 -14.94 -18.05 9.25
N ARG A 92 -15.41 -18.18 8.01
CA ARG A 92 -14.77 -17.58 6.83
C ARG A 92 -14.87 -16.06 6.83
N ILE A 93 -16.04 -15.51 7.20
CA ILE A 93 -16.22 -14.06 7.36
C ILE A 93 -15.23 -13.53 8.40
N GLU A 94 -15.24 -14.10 9.61
CA GLU A 94 -14.36 -13.65 10.71
C GLU A 94 -12.86 -13.73 10.37
N ALA A 95 -12.45 -14.80 9.69
CA ALA A 95 -11.07 -14.94 9.20
C ALA A 95 -10.71 -13.87 8.14
N SER A 96 -11.68 -13.55 7.28
CA SER A 96 -11.50 -12.53 6.23
C SER A 96 -11.44 -11.12 6.80
N GLU A 97 -12.28 -10.80 7.78
CA GLU A 97 -12.24 -9.53 8.52
C GLU A 97 -10.88 -9.30 9.18
N LYS A 98 -10.37 -10.32 9.89
CA LYS A 98 -9.04 -10.26 10.52
C LYS A 98 -7.92 -10.03 9.51
N LYS A 99 -8.02 -10.67 8.35
CA LYS A 99 -7.01 -10.55 7.29
C LYS A 99 -7.08 -9.21 6.55
N ALA A 100 -8.29 -8.72 6.32
CA ALA A 100 -8.55 -7.52 5.54
C ALA A 100 -8.49 -6.24 6.38
N GLY A 101 -8.59 -6.34 7.71
CA GLY A 101 -8.71 -5.17 8.59
C GLY A 101 -10.02 -4.41 8.46
N ARG A 102 -10.99 -4.95 7.69
CA ARG A 102 -12.30 -4.36 7.40
C ARG A 102 -13.39 -5.40 7.48
N MET A 103 -14.64 -4.94 7.68
CA MET A 103 -15.81 -5.80 7.86
C MET A 103 -16.37 -6.38 6.57
N ASP A 104 -15.99 -5.80 5.41
CA ASP A 104 -16.39 -6.31 4.09
C ASP A 104 -15.36 -5.96 2.99
N ALA A 105 -15.67 -6.35 1.75
CA ALA A 105 -14.77 -6.27 0.60
C ALA A 105 -14.67 -4.87 -0.03
N ILE A 106 -15.25 -3.84 0.57
CA ILE A 106 -15.27 -2.50 0.01
C ILE A 106 -14.95 -1.43 1.05
N TYR A 107 -14.18 -0.43 0.65
CA TYR A 107 -14.09 0.87 1.31
C TYR A 107 -15.00 1.83 0.57
N THR A 108 -15.86 2.53 1.28
CA THR A 108 -16.68 3.60 0.73
C THR A 108 -16.43 4.87 1.52
N GLY A 109 -16.32 5.98 0.84
CA GLY A 109 -16.05 7.25 1.51
C GLY A 109 -16.46 8.46 0.68
N ALA A 110 -16.59 9.59 1.37
CA ALA A 110 -16.60 10.91 0.79
C ALA A 110 -15.17 11.43 0.74
N ALA A 111 -14.81 12.14 -0.31
CA ALA A 111 -13.47 12.68 -0.51
C ALA A 111 -13.50 13.87 -1.46
N GLU A 112 -12.34 14.49 -1.63
CA GLU A 112 -12.14 15.53 -2.65
C GLU A 112 -11.05 15.09 -3.63
N ILE A 113 -11.16 15.51 -4.87
CA ILE A 113 -10.14 15.46 -5.90
C ILE A 113 -9.99 16.83 -6.52
N GLU A 114 -8.79 17.43 -6.41
CA GLU A 114 -8.54 18.80 -6.84
C GLU A 114 -9.57 19.81 -6.26
N GLY A 115 -9.96 19.62 -4.99
CA GLY A 115 -10.95 20.42 -4.28
C GLY A 115 -12.41 20.16 -4.69
N MET A 116 -12.67 19.18 -5.54
CA MET A 116 -14.04 18.82 -5.93
C MET A 116 -14.55 17.63 -5.10
N PRO A 117 -15.68 17.77 -4.42
CA PRO A 117 -16.24 16.69 -3.60
C PRO A 117 -16.80 15.55 -4.46
N TYR A 118 -16.55 14.30 -4.07
CA TYR A 118 -17.07 13.12 -4.70
C TYR A 118 -17.20 11.95 -3.73
N HIS A 119 -17.86 10.88 -4.16
CA HIS A 119 -17.89 9.62 -3.41
C HIS A 119 -17.09 8.55 -4.15
N LEU A 120 -16.27 7.81 -3.41
CA LEU A 120 -15.41 6.77 -3.93
C LEU A 120 -15.72 5.44 -3.26
N GLY A 121 -15.76 4.37 -4.07
CA GLY A 121 -15.80 2.99 -3.60
C GLY A 121 -14.57 2.23 -4.11
N VAL A 122 -13.79 1.63 -3.22
CA VAL A 122 -12.59 0.88 -3.55
C VAL A 122 -12.68 -0.54 -3.03
N MET A 123 -12.50 -1.51 -3.93
CA MET A 123 -12.57 -2.94 -3.58
C MET A 123 -11.32 -3.39 -2.80
N ASN A 124 -11.56 -4.06 -1.67
CA ASN A 124 -10.52 -4.70 -0.88
C ASN A 124 -10.42 -6.20 -1.20
N PHE A 125 -9.50 -6.57 -2.06
CA PHE A 125 -9.28 -7.97 -2.46
C PHE A 125 -8.71 -8.86 -1.34
N ALA A 126 -8.29 -8.29 -0.20
CA ALA A 126 -7.88 -9.09 0.95
C ALA A 126 -9.07 -9.76 1.64
N PHE A 127 -10.28 -9.16 1.56
CA PHE A 127 -11.52 -9.75 2.05
C PHE A 127 -12.11 -10.70 0.99
N MET A 128 -12.10 -11.98 1.22
CA MET A 128 -12.68 -13.05 0.37
C MET A 128 -12.40 -12.88 -1.14
N GLY A 129 -11.24 -12.31 -1.51
CA GLY A 129 -10.89 -12.07 -2.92
C GLY A 129 -11.65 -10.93 -3.59
N GLY A 130 -12.29 -10.04 -2.84
CA GLY A 130 -13.13 -8.97 -3.37
C GLY A 130 -14.52 -9.49 -3.80
N SER A 131 -15.01 -10.54 -3.16
CA SER A 131 -16.34 -11.10 -3.43
C SER A 131 -17.43 -10.07 -3.10
N MET A 132 -18.30 -9.80 -4.06
CA MET A 132 -19.42 -8.88 -3.89
C MET A 132 -20.59 -9.60 -3.24
N GLY A 133 -20.78 -9.32 -1.95
CA GLY A 133 -21.91 -9.81 -1.15
C GLY A 133 -23.02 -8.75 -1.02
N SER A 134 -23.90 -8.95 -0.02
CA SER A 134 -25.03 -8.06 0.25
C SER A 134 -24.63 -6.66 0.73
N VAL A 135 -23.42 -6.51 1.30
CA VAL A 135 -22.89 -5.22 1.78
C VAL A 135 -22.32 -4.41 0.61
N VAL A 136 -21.50 -5.04 -0.25
CA VAL A 136 -20.94 -4.39 -1.45
C VAL A 136 -22.02 -3.98 -2.44
#